data_1617d87becd65d80487cafbbfb3d874f
#
_entry.id   1617d87becd65d80487cafbbfb3d874f
#
_cell.length_a   1.000
_cell.length_b   1.000
_cell.length_c   1.000
_cell.angle_alpha   90.00
_cell.angle_beta   90.00
_cell.angle_gamma   90.00
#
_symmetry.space_group_name_H-M   'P 1'
#
loop_
_entity.id
_entity.type
_entity.pdbx_description
1 polymer ?
#
loop_
_entity_poly.entity_id
_entity_poly.type
_entity_poly.pdbx_seq_one_letter_code
_entity_poly.pdbx_strand_id
1 'polypeptide(L)'
;MKKLLLACCMMFAAIGAWAVKADPTPFKVTLSDGTTVIASLYGDEDFSWYADTEGNVLDFDGKTFSRKGITVNELLARHRTSIKARRARRIGVGPASPVYFPHTGSPKAVVILVEFQDTPFSVTDPVASFNDFLNAEGAIPNRGLREDRNFGSVSRYFKDMSGGQFTPQFDIYGPVKVSHNMEYYGQNDGKRKDIHYDEMITEACTALDGKIDFSKYDSNGDGDVDLVYIIYAGYGENLSGNSPNTIWPKSGSGFFGTYDGKKIKRYGVNNELNYSPTKKFEAPPYKRINGIGLFCHEFSHTLGLPDMYPINEEAQVDNQEMEYWDLMDGGEYTDNSYTPTPYTPWEKATMGWITIDKLTGDRNVTLQHDQAIKVEGNKENSHFIFHNIQNKGWSSKLMGHGMLVYRVNYPYSSV
;
A
#
# COMPACT_ATOMS: atom_id res chain seq x y z
N MET A 1 -49.17 7.60 -28.24
CA MET A 1 -48.04 6.70 -27.95
C MET A 1 -46.83 7.57 -27.57
N LYS A 2 -46.64 7.81 -26.30
CA LYS A 2 -45.50 8.62 -25.78
C LYS A 2 -44.38 7.63 -25.44
N LYS A 3 -43.26 7.71 -26.16
CA LYS A 3 -42.05 6.95 -25.83
C LYS A 3 -41.39 7.58 -24.61
N LEU A 4 -41.42 6.87 -23.50
CA LEU A 4 -40.68 7.21 -22.27
C LEU A 4 -39.24 6.81 -22.52
N LEU A 5 -38.36 7.78 -22.71
CA LEU A 5 -36.91 7.57 -22.72
C LEU A 5 -36.48 7.43 -21.24
N LEU A 6 -36.15 6.22 -20.81
CA LEU A 6 -35.55 5.96 -19.52
C LEU A 6 -34.04 6.29 -19.65
N ALA A 7 -33.65 7.49 -19.24
CA ALA A 7 -32.25 7.85 -19.10
C ALA A 7 -31.71 7.12 -17.86
N CYS A 8 -30.96 6.05 -18.09
CA CYS A 8 -30.18 5.38 -17.04
C CYS A 8 -29.01 6.30 -16.71
N CYS A 9 -29.15 7.15 -15.69
CA CYS A 9 -28.01 7.81 -15.04
C CYS A 9 -27.17 6.74 -14.37
N MET A 10 -26.15 6.23 -15.04
CA MET A 10 -25.05 5.57 -14.36
C MET A 10 -24.34 6.63 -13.51
N MET A 11 -24.66 6.67 -12.22
CA MET A 11 -23.78 7.29 -11.25
C MET A 11 -22.49 6.46 -11.23
N PHE A 12 -21.48 6.92 -11.91
CA PHE A 12 -20.12 6.51 -11.61
C PHE A 12 -19.83 7.03 -10.21
N ALA A 13 -19.94 6.16 -9.21
CA ALA A 13 -19.30 6.40 -7.93
C ALA A 13 -17.81 6.62 -8.23
N ALA A 14 -17.29 7.79 -7.88
CA ALA A 14 -15.88 8.07 -8.01
C ALA A 14 -15.12 7.06 -7.13
N ILE A 15 -14.49 6.10 -7.78
CA ILE A 15 -13.75 5.02 -7.17
C ILE A 15 -12.44 5.64 -6.72
N GLY A 16 -12.23 5.75 -5.40
CA GLY A 16 -10.94 6.11 -4.81
C GLY A 16 -10.02 4.90 -4.93
N ALA A 17 -8.89 5.05 -5.58
CA ALA A 17 -7.74 4.17 -5.41
C ALA A 17 -6.85 4.77 -4.32
N TRP A 18 -6.27 3.92 -3.51
CA TRP A 18 -5.20 4.25 -2.55
C TRP A 18 -3.97 3.44 -2.94
N ALA A 19 -2.80 4.01 -2.75
CA ALA A 19 -1.55 3.33 -3.02
C ALA A 19 -0.42 3.89 -2.16
N VAL A 20 0.62 3.11 -1.97
CA VAL A 20 1.83 3.51 -1.26
C VAL A 20 2.46 4.74 -1.89
N LYS A 21 3.11 5.55 -1.06
CA LYS A 21 4.04 6.57 -1.56
C LYS A 21 5.24 5.92 -2.26
N ALA A 22 5.93 6.69 -3.07
CA ALA A 22 7.19 6.28 -3.69
C ALA A 22 8.21 5.87 -2.63
N ASP A 23 9.04 4.86 -2.92
CA ASP A 23 10.23 4.56 -2.12
C ASP A 23 11.25 5.69 -2.26
N PRO A 24 11.45 6.53 -1.22
CA PRO A 24 12.31 7.71 -1.30
C PRO A 24 13.80 7.38 -1.15
N THR A 25 14.18 6.11 -1.09
CA THR A 25 15.57 5.69 -0.89
C THR A 25 16.49 6.37 -1.91
N PRO A 26 17.48 7.19 -1.46
CA PRO A 26 18.37 7.88 -2.36
C PRO A 26 19.24 6.91 -3.16
N PHE A 27 19.48 7.24 -4.43
CA PHE A 27 20.32 6.44 -5.31
C PHE A 27 21.21 7.32 -6.18
N LYS A 28 22.38 6.79 -6.54
CA LYS A 28 23.33 7.48 -7.41
C LYS A 28 22.98 7.22 -8.88
N VAL A 29 22.88 8.27 -9.69
CA VAL A 29 22.56 8.16 -11.12
C VAL A 29 23.46 9.09 -11.95
N THR A 30 23.82 8.65 -13.14
CA THR A 30 24.49 9.49 -14.15
C THR A 30 23.46 9.98 -15.15
N LEU A 31 23.35 11.29 -15.29
CA LEU A 31 22.43 11.94 -16.22
C LEU A 31 22.92 11.84 -17.67
N SER A 32 22.05 12.15 -18.61
CA SER A 32 22.36 12.16 -20.06
C SER A 32 23.49 13.11 -20.46
N ASP A 33 23.76 14.15 -19.65
CA ASP A 33 24.87 15.09 -19.84
C ASP A 33 26.19 14.61 -19.24
N GLY A 34 26.25 13.41 -18.65
CA GLY A 34 27.39 12.81 -17.98
C GLY A 34 27.58 13.24 -16.52
N THR A 35 26.74 14.13 -15.99
CA THR A 35 26.78 14.54 -14.58
C THR A 35 26.27 13.42 -13.69
N THR A 36 26.90 13.18 -12.56
CA THR A 36 26.43 12.21 -11.55
C THR A 36 25.82 12.94 -10.37
N VAL A 37 24.60 12.54 -10.01
CA VAL A 37 23.83 13.13 -8.90
C VAL A 37 23.29 12.04 -7.97
N ILE A 38 22.87 12.44 -6.77
CA ILE A 38 22.04 11.62 -5.89
C ILE A 38 20.60 12.03 -6.13
N ALA A 39 19.74 11.09 -6.46
CA ALA A 39 18.32 11.32 -6.76
C ALA A 39 17.45 10.50 -5.83
N SER A 40 16.20 10.92 -5.63
CA SER A 40 15.14 10.15 -4.99
C SER A 40 13.85 10.26 -5.79
N LEU A 41 12.98 9.24 -5.66
CA LEU A 41 11.61 9.26 -6.16
C LEU A 41 10.69 9.78 -5.06
N TYR A 42 9.78 10.67 -5.39
CA TYR A 42 8.79 11.28 -4.50
C TYR A 42 7.39 11.16 -5.09
N GLY A 43 6.37 11.30 -4.23
CA GLY A 43 4.97 11.31 -4.65
C GLY A 43 4.29 9.97 -4.45
N ASP A 44 3.22 9.78 -5.20
CA ASP A 44 2.32 8.63 -5.12
C ASP A 44 1.81 8.21 -6.51
N GLU A 45 0.84 7.29 -6.55
CA GLU A 45 0.24 6.77 -7.78
C GLU A 45 -0.43 7.84 -8.65
N ASP A 46 -0.87 8.93 -8.05
CA ASP A 46 -1.52 10.03 -8.75
C ASP A 46 -0.49 11.01 -9.34
N PHE A 47 0.59 11.24 -8.61
CA PHE A 47 1.63 12.19 -9.02
C PHE A 47 2.97 11.86 -8.38
N SER A 48 3.96 11.51 -9.19
CA SER A 48 5.32 11.21 -8.75
C SER A 48 6.36 11.95 -9.58
N TRP A 49 7.54 12.18 -8.98
CA TRP A 49 8.66 12.86 -9.65
C TRP A 49 10.00 12.42 -9.08
N TYR A 50 11.03 12.54 -9.86
CA TYR A 50 12.41 12.41 -9.39
C TYR A 50 13.01 13.80 -9.11
N ALA A 51 13.79 13.91 -8.05
CA ALA A 51 14.58 15.11 -7.76
C ALA A 51 15.97 14.75 -7.23
N ASP A 52 16.94 15.62 -7.51
CA ASP A 52 18.27 15.55 -6.90
C ASP A 52 18.29 16.25 -5.53
N THR A 53 19.41 16.11 -4.80
CA THR A 53 19.60 16.72 -3.47
C THR A 53 19.63 18.24 -3.48
N GLU A 54 19.72 18.88 -4.65
CA GLU A 54 19.63 20.31 -4.82
C GLU A 54 18.21 20.80 -5.12
N GLY A 55 17.25 19.87 -5.24
CA GLY A 55 15.85 20.16 -5.55
C GLY A 55 15.58 20.39 -7.03
N ASN A 56 16.47 19.96 -7.93
CA ASN A 56 16.21 19.99 -9.37
C ASN A 56 15.40 18.76 -9.77
N VAL A 57 14.32 18.98 -10.52
CA VAL A 57 13.49 17.89 -11.04
C VAL A 57 14.23 17.16 -12.16
N LEU A 58 14.16 15.83 -12.12
CA LEU A 58 14.71 14.95 -13.13
C LEU A 58 13.59 14.26 -13.91
N ASP A 59 13.75 14.17 -15.23
CA ASP A 59 12.93 13.31 -16.10
C ASP A 59 13.61 11.96 -16.27
N PHE A 60 12.82 10.88 -16.25
CA PHE A 60 13.25 9.52 -16.50
C PHE A 60 12.41 8.91 -17.61
N ASP A 61 13.04 8.48 -18.70
CA ASP A 61 12.38 7.88 -19.88
C ASP A 61 12.29 6.33 -19.83
N GLY A 62 12.61 5.74 -18.67
CA GLY A 62 12.72 4.28 -18.49
C GLY A 62 14.14 3.74 -18.75
N LYS A 63 15.08 4.57 -19.23
CA LYS A 63 16.49 4.20 -19.51
C LYS A 63 17.47 5.22 -19.01
N THR A 64 17.17 6.51 -19.21
CA THR A 64 18.11 7.61 -18.98
C THR A 64 17.44 8.71 -18.17
N PHE A 65 18.19 9.25 -17.21
CA PHE A 65 17.80 10.43 -16.46
C PHE A 65 18.33 11.70 -17.12
N SER A 66 17.53 12.76 -17.12
CA SER A 66 17.92 14.09 -17.61
C SER A 66 17.34 15.18 -16.72
N ARG A 67 17.93 16.38 -16.72
CA ARG A 67 17.37 17.53 -15.97
C ARG A 67 16.16 18.09 -16.71
N LYS A 68 15.05 18.28 -15.99
CA LYS A 68 13.83 18.90 -16.52
C LYS A 68 13.94 20.44 -16.67
N GLY A 69 14.94 21.05 -16.07
CA GLY A 69 15.13 22.50 -16.10
C GLY A 69 14.18 23.29 -15.22
N ILE A 70 13.53 22.63 -14.25
CA ILE A 70 12.68 23.26 -13.22
C ILE A 70 13.03 22.71 -11.84
N THR A 71 12.71 23.46 -10.82
CA THR A 71 12.84 23.03 -9.42
C THR A 71 11.58 22.30 -8.94
N VAL A 72 11.70 21.56 -7.84
CA VAL A 72 10.55 20.92 -7.15
C VAL A 72 9.49 21.97 -6.81
N ASN A 73 9.87 23.14 -6.29
CA ASN A 73 8.92 24.20 -5.95
C ASN A 73 8.11 24.67 -7.16
N GLU A 74 8.75 24.83 -8.33
CA GLU A 74 8.06 25.20 -9.57
C GLU A 74 7.15 24.09 -10.08
N LEU A 75 7.56 22.82 -9.94
CA LEU A 75 6.75 21.67 -10.29
C LEU A 75 5.48 21.64 -9.44
N LEU A 76 5.60 21.72 -8.11
CA LEU A 76 4.50 21.69 -7.17
C LEU A 76 3.55 22.89 -7.36
N ALA A 77 4.08 24.07 -7.64
CA ALA A 77 3.26 25.24 -7.94
C ALA A 77 2.35 25.06 -9.16
N ARG A 78 2.81 24.33 -10.19
CA ARG A 78 2.02 24.01 -11.39
C ARG A 78 0.89 23.01 -11.12
N HIS A 79 1.04 22.15 -10.11
CA HIS A 79 0.10 21.07 -9.80
C HIS A 79 -0.88 21.36 -8.66
N ARG A 80 -0.81 22.53 -8.01
CA ARG A 80 -1.65 22.93 -6.85
C ARG A 80 -3.17 22.70 -7.01
N THR A 81 -3.71 22.83 -8.21
CA THR A 81 -5.16 22.68 -8.43
C THR A 81 -5.58 21.22 -8.44
N SER A 82 -4.74 20.34 -8.97
CA SER A 82 -5.01 18.89 -9.00
C SER A 82 -4.95 18.27 -7.60
N ILE A 83 -4.03 18.76 -6.75
CA ILE A 83 -3.86 18.35 -5.36
C ILE A 83 -5.11 18.55 -4.53
N LYS A 84 -5.74 19.74 -4.62
CA LYS A 84 -6.97 20.04 -3.88
C LYS A 84 -8.12 19.08 -4.25
N ALA A 85 -8.21 18.70 -5.53
CA ALA A 85 -9.22 17.77 -6.01
C ALA A 85 -8.99 16.33 -5.51
N ARG A 86 -7.73 15.91 -5.34
CA ARG A 86 -7.35 14.59 -4.81
C ARG A 86 -7.63 14.49 -3.31
N ARG A 87 -7.26 15.51 -2.53
CA ARG A 87 -7.54 15.58 -1.10
C ARG A 87 -9.02 15.39 -0.76
N ALA A 88 -9.92 15.93 -1.59
CA ALA A 88 -11.36 15.74 -1.41
C ALA A 88 -11.84 14.30 -1.66
N ARG A 89 -11.08 13.49 -2.42
CA ARG A 89 -11.41 12.08 -2.74
C ARG A 89 -10.88 11.09 -1.69
N ARG A 90 -9.80 11.43 -0.98
CA ARG A 90 -9.16 10.55 0.01
C ARG A 90 -9.77 10.61 1.41
N ILE A 91 -10.90 11.27 1.57
CA ILE A 91 -11.66 11.25 2.83
C ILE A 91 -12.38 9.90 2.91
N GLY A 92 -11.73 8.93 3.55
CA GLY A 92 -12.24 7.57 3.72
C GLY A 92 -13.43 7.50 4.68
N VAL A 93 -14.29 6.52 4.49
CA VAL A 93 -15.30 6.10 5.46
C VAL A 93 -14.61 5.21 6.47
N GLY A 94 -14.77 5.43 7.77
CA GLY A 94 -14.11 4.62 8.81
C GLY A 94 -14.40 3.11 8.71
N PRO A 95 -13.59 2.26 9.32
CA PRO A 95 -13.54 0.79 9.12
C PRO A 95 -14.82 0.05 9.51
N ALA A 96 -15.75 0.65 10.24
CA ALA A 96 -17.04 0.05 10.58
C ALA A 96 -18.01 -0.10 9.39
N SER A 97 -17.65 0.38 8.18
CA SER A 97 -18.50 0.24 7.00
C SER A 97 -18.44 -1.19 6.45
N PRO A 98 -19.58 -1.84 6.13
CA PRO A 98 -19.60 -3.14 5.48
C PRO A 98 -18.98 -3.15 4.08
N VAL A 99 -18.61 -2.00 3.56
CA VAL A 99 -17.89 -1.84 2.29
C VAL A 99 -16.45 -2.35 2.39
N TYR A 100 -15.88 -2.46 3.60
CA TYR A 100 -14.50 -2.89 3.79
C TYR A 100 -14.39 -4.38 4.09
N PHE A 101 -13.18 -4.92 3.89
CA PHE A 101 -12.87 -6.29 4.27
C PHE A 101 -13.07 -6.47 5.79
N PRO A 102 -13.63 -7.60 6.25
CA PRO A 102 -13.85 -7.83 7.67
C PRO A 102 -12.53 -7.75 8.46
N HIS A 103 -12.53 -7.03 9.57
CA HIS A 103 -11.34 -6.78 10.40
C HIS A 103 -11.37 -7.54 11.74
N THR A 104 -12.20 -8.56 11.86
CA THR A 104 -12.28 -9.49 13.01
C THR A 104 -12.41 -10.92 12.56
N GLY A 105 -12.03 -11.87 13.42
CA GLY A 105 -12.08 -13.29 13.09
C GLY A 105 -11.00 -13.73 12.11
N SER A 106 -11.33 -14.71 11.27
CA SER A 106 -10.42 -15.27 10.27
C SER A 106 -11.05 -15.24 8.86
N PRO A 107 -11.36 -14.06 8.34
CA PRO A 107 -11.94 -13.94 7.00
C PRO A 107 -10.93 -14.35 5.93
N LYS A 108 -11.46 -14.77 4.78
CA LYS A 108 -10.65 -15.24 3.64
C LYS A 108 -10.64 -14.23 2.50
N ALA A 109 -9.47 -14.03 1.91
CA ALA A 109 -9.29 -13.28 0.67
C ALA A 109 -8.78 -14.19 -0.45
N VAL A 110 -9.22 -13.92 -1.67
CA VAL A 110 -8.65 -14.53 -2.88
C VAL A 110 -7.38 -13.79 -3.25
N VAL A 111 -6.26 -14.51 -3.43
CA VAL A 111 -5.01 -13.98 -3.98
C VAL A 111 -4.71 -14.66 -5.30
N ILE A 112 -4.57 -13.89 -6.36
CA ILE A 112 -4.25 -14.39 -7.69
C ILE A 112 -2.84 -13.93 -8.07
N LEU A 113 -1.99 -14.89 -8.39
CA LEU A 113 -0.66 -14.64 -8.92
C LEU A 113 -0.76 -14.40 -10.43
N VAL A 114 -0.14 -13.32 -10.91
CA VAL A 114 -0.20 -12.91 -12.32
C VAL A 114 1.19 -12.80 -12.93
N GLU A 115 1.37 -13.42 -14.09
CA GLU A 115 2.53 -13.29 -14.96
C GLU A 115 2.17 -12.55 -16.25
N PHE A 116 3.13 -11.81 -16.78
CA PHE A 116 3.00 -11.15 -18.07
C PHE A 116 3.67 -11.97 -19.19
N GLN A 117 3.44 -11.60 -20.46
CA GLN A 117 4.06 -12.32 -21.57
C GLN A 117 5.59 -12.25 -21.54
N ASP A 118 6.13 -11.15 -21.04
CA ASP A 118 7.57 -10.85 -20.95
C ASP A 118 8.15 -10.98 -19.53
N THR A 119 7.32 -11.12 -18.51
CA THR A 119 7.76 -11.10 -17.10
C THR A 119 7.13 -12.25 -16.31
N PRO A 120 7.80 -13.41 -16.23
CA PRO A 120 7.40 -14.49 -15.34
C PRO A 120 7.87 -14.24 -13.91
N PHE A 121 7.33 -14.98 -12.93
CA PHE A 121 7.83 -14.96 -11.56
C PHE A 121 9.30 -15.38 -11.49
N SER A 122 10.03 -14.74 -10.60
CA SER A 122 11.45 -15.01 -10.35
C SER A 122 11.67 -16.10 -9.27
N VAL A 123 10.68 -16.31 -8.41
CA VAL A 123 10.69 -17.41 -7.43
C VAL A 123 10.40 -18.74 -8.11
N THR A 124 11.00 -19.82 -7.61
CA THR A 124 10.89 -21.16 -8.23
C THR A 124 9.51 -21.81 -8.09
N ASP A 125 8.80 -21.51 -7.02
CA ASP A 125 7.44 -21.99 -6.74
C ASP A 125 6.61 -20.81 -6.22
N PRO A 126 5.99 -20.04 -7.13
CA PRO A 126 5.25 -18.85 -6.74
C PRO A 126 4.13 -19.12 -5.74
N VAL A 127 3.36 -20.19 -5.93
CA VAL A 127 2.23 -20.52 -5.04
C VAL A 127 2.72 -20.81 -3.62
N ALA A 128 3.73 -21.69 -3.47
CA ALA A 128 4.29 -22.00 -2.16
C ALA A 128 5.00 -20.79 -1.54
N SER A 129 5.74 -20.00 -2.34
CA SER A 129 6.44 -18.80 -1.86
C SER A 129 5.47 -17.78 -1.30
N PHE A 130 4.39 -17.47 -2.02
CA PHE A 130 3.40 -16.51 -1.55
C PHE A 130 2.43 -17.05 -0.51
N ASN A 131 2.25 -18.38 -0.45
CA ASN A 131 1.57 -18.98 0.70
C ASN A 131 2.38 -18.78 1.98
N ASP A 132 3.69 -19.01 1.96
CA ASP A 132 4.54 -18.72 3.11
C ASP A 132 4.57 -17.23 3.45
N PHE A 133 4.68 -16.37 2.45
CA PHE A 133 4.68 -14.91 2.58
C PHE A 133 3.40 -14.38 3.27
N LEU A 134 2.24 -14.93 2.91
CA LEU A 134 0.94 -14.45 3.39
C LEU A 134 0.47 -15.15 4.67
N ASN A 135 0.73 -16.46 4.82
CA ASN A 135 0.06 -17.29 5.82
C ASN A 135 0.99 -17.99 6.84
N ALA A 136 2.34 -17.96 6.65
CA ALA A 136 3.21 -18.73 7.54
C ALA A 136 3.09 -18.27 9.01
N GLU A 137 2.96 -19.22 9.93
CA GLU A 137 2.98 -18.94 11.37
C GLU A 137 4.40 -18.72 11.92
N GLY A 138 5.41 -19.30 11.26
CA GLY A 138 6.81 -19.25 11.65
C GLY A 138 7.69 -18.40 10.71
N ALA A 139 8.99 -18.73 10.70
CA ALA A 139 9.94 -18.09 9.79
C ALA A 139 9.62 -18.45 8.33
N ILE A 140 9.66 -17.46 7.45
CA ILE A 140 9.42 -17.65 6.02
C ILE A 140 10.69 -18.20 5.36
N PRO A 141 10.63 -19.36 4.70
CA PRO A 141 11.79 -19.91 4.00
C PRO A 141 12.11 -19.09 2.74
N ASN A 142 13.39 -18.99 2.43
CA ASN A 142 13.86 -18.40 1.17
C ASN A 142 13.70 -19.43 0.03
N ARG A 143 12.86 -19.12 -0.95
CA ARG A 143 12.54 -19.99 -2.10
C ARG A 143 13.16 -19.48 -3.39
N GLY A 144 14.48 -19.54 -3.49
CA GLY A 144 15.20 -19.26 -4.73
C GLY A 144 15.62 -17.82 -4.98
N LEU A 145 15.14 -16.86 -4.18
CA LEU A 145 15.68 -15.51 -4.15
C LEU A 145 16.45 -15.27 -2.86
N ARG A 146 17.48 -14.44 -2.91
CA ARG A 146 18.42 -14.31 -1.79
C ARG A 146 17.85 -13.52 -0.60
N GLU A 147 18.09 -14.03 0.57
CA GLU A 147 18.67 -13.49 1.79
C GLU A 147 17.75 -12.76 2.77
N ASP A 148 16.88 -11.90 2.36
CA ASP A 148 16.13 -11.11 3.32
C ASP A 148 14.88 -11.88 3.74
N ARG A 149 14.66 -11.93 5.04
CA ARG A 149 13.56 -12.68 5.62
C ARG A 149 12.57 -11.72 6.23
N ASN A 150 11.33 -11.84 5.82
CA ASN A 150 10.26 -11.20 6.54
C ASN A 150 10.27 -11.62 8.01
N PHE A 151 10.05 -10.69 8.91
CA PHE A 151 9.96 -10.94 10.35
C PHE A 151 8.83 -11.92 10.68
N GLY A 152 7.76 -11.89 9.88
CA GLY A 152 6.64 -12.82 9.90
C GLY A 152 5.85 -12.72 8.60
N SER A 153 4.77 -13.50 8.47
CA SER A 153 3.84 -13.39 7.37
C SER A 153 2.89 -12.21 7.54
N VAL A 154 2.15 -11.87 6.47
CA VAL A 154 1.07 -10.87 6.52
C VAL A 154 0.01 -11.25 7.56
N SER A 155 -0.48 -12.49 7.54
CA SER A 155 -1.47 -12.98 8.51
C SER A 155 -0.98 -12.84 9.95
N ARG A 156 0.31 -13.18 10.19
CA ARG A 156 0.92 -13.01 11.51
C ARG A 156 1.02 -11.54 11.92
N TYR A 157 1.37 -10.65 10.99
CA TYR A 157 1.40 -9.22 11.29
C TYR A 157 0.05 -8.75 11.85
N PHE A 158 -1.05 -9.02 11.14
CA PHE A 158 -2.37 -8.60 11.59
C PHE A 158 -2.87 -9.32 12.84
N LYS A 159 -2.52 -10.59 13.01
CA LYS A 159 -2.76 -11.33 14.26
C LYS A 159 -2.09 -10.67 15.45
N ASP A 160 -0.81 -10.28 15.30
CA ASP A 160 -0.04 -9.61 16.36
C ASP A 160 -0.58 -8.19 16.63
N MET A 161 -0.92 -7.41 15.57
CA MET A 161 -1.49 -6.06 15.72
C MET A 161 -2.83 -6.06 16.44
N SER A 162 -3.67 -7.06 16.20
CA SER A 162 -5.01 -7.19 16.78
C SER A 162 -5.06 -7.90 18.12
N GLY A 163 -3.93 -8.39 18.64
CA GLY A 163 -3.91 -9.26 19.81
C GLY A 163 -4.67 -10.58 19.58
N GLY A 164 -4.67 -11.08 18.35
CA GLY A 164 -5.32 -12.33 17.93
C GLY A 164 -6.81 -12.20 17.57
N GLN A 165 -7.38 -11.00 17.62
CA GLN A 165 -8.79 -10.78 17.26
C GLN A 165 -9.04 -10.84 15.75
N PHE A 166 -8.00 -10.64 14.93
CA PHE A 166 -8.05 -10.68 13.47
C PHE A 166 -6.88 -11.49 12.93
N THR A 167 -7.18 -12.54 12.18
CA THR A 167 -6.18 -13.43 11.57
C THR A 167 -6.64 -13.72 10.13
N PRO A 168 -6.39 -12.80 9.18
CA PRO A 168 -6.82 -12.98 7.80
C PRO A 168 -6.15 -14.21 7.18
N GLN A 169 -6.87 -14.91 6.32
CA GLN A 169 -6.38 -16.05 5.57
C GLN A 169 -6.39 -15.72 4.08
N PHE A 170 -5.37 -16.15 3.37
CA PHE A 170 -5.21 -15.87 1.95
C PHE A 170 -5.15 -17.18 1.18
N ASP A 171 -6.14 -17.42 0.33
CA ASP A 171 -6.17 -18.58 -0.55
C ASP A 171 -5.51 -18.20 -1.90
N ILE A 172 -4.39 -18.83 -2.25
CA ILE A 172 -3.52 -18.44 -3.37
C ILE A 172 -3.80 -19.28 -4.59
N TYR A 173 -4.00 -18.63 -5.73
CA TYR A 173 -4.29 -19.23 -7.03
C TYR A 173 -3.36 -18.73 -8.13
N GLY A 174 -3.21 -19.49 -9.19
CA GLY A 174 -2.38 -19.13 -10.33
C GLY A 174 -1.04 -19.92 -10.36
N PRO A 175 0.03 -19.41 -10.99
CA PRO A 175 0.06 -18.17 -11.76
C PRO A 175 -0.86 -18.17 -12.99
N VAL A 176 -1.52 -17.02 -13.22
CA VAL A 176 -2.24 -16.74 -14.46
C VAL A 176 -1.34 -15.91 -15.37
N LYS A 177 -1.12 -16.39 -16.60
CA LYS A 177 -0.40 -15.61 -17.60
C LYS A 177 -1.38 -14.77 -18.41
N VAL A 178 -1.37 -13.45 -18.18
CA VAL A 178 -2.25 -12.52 -18.88
C VAL A 178 -1.80 -12.23 -20.32
N SER A 179 -2.67 -11.63 -21.13
CA SER A 179 -2.52 -11.58 -22.58
C SER A 179 -1.46 -10.61 -23.10
N HIS A 180 -1.01 -9.64 -22.32
CA HIS A 180 -0.05 -8.60 -22.71
C HIS A 180 1.22 -8.61 -21.86
N ASN A 181 2.21 -7.81 -22.29
CA ASN A 181 3.39 -7.47 -21.52
C ASN A 181 3.04 -6.57 -20.34
N MET A 182 3.90 -6.51 -19.32
CA MET A 182 3.69 -5.64 -18.14
C MET A 182 3.49 -4.18 -18.56
N GLU A 183 4.26 -3.68 -19.51
CA GLU A 183 4.19 -2.30 -19.99
C GLU A 183 2.79 -1.89 -20.51
N TYR A 184 2.00 -2.82 -21.03
CA TYR A 184 0.62 -2.54 -21.46
C TYR A 184 -0.26 -2.19 -20.25
N TYR A 185 -0.19 -3.00 -19.19
CA TYR A 185 -1.04 -2.82 -18.02
C TYR A 185 -0.62 -1.64 -17.15
N GLY A 186 0.69 -1.35 -17.12
CA GLY A 186 1.28 -0.21 -16.41
C GLY A 186 1.37 1.07 -17.23
N GLN A 187 0.80 1.11 -18.44
CA GLN A 187 0.87 2.29 -19.30
C GLN A 187 0.23 3.53 -18.66
N ASN A 188 0.91 4.68 -18.79
CA ASN A 188 0.46 5.97 -18.32
C ASN A 188 0.03 6.85 -19.52
N ASP A 189 -1.10 7.59 -19.41
CA ASP A 189 -1.61 8.47 -20.48
C ASP A 189 -1.33 9.97 -20.22
N GLY A 190 -0.50 10.29 -19.23
CA GLY A 190 -0.17 11.65 -18.80
C GLY A 190 -1.23 12.30 -17.90
N LYS A 191 -2.36 11.63 -17.66
CA LYS A 191 -3.42 12.03 -16.74
C LYS A 191 -3.70 10.97 -15.68
N ARG A 192 -3.57 9.71 -16.06
CA ARG A 192 -3.80 8.54 -15.22
C ARG A 192 -2.61 7.60 -15.35
N LYS A 193 -2.27 6.95 -14.27
CA LYS A 193 -1.31 5.84 -14.25
C LYS A 193 -2.03 4.52 -14.43
N ASP A 194 -1.30 3.54 -14.97
CA ASP A 194 -1.74 2.15 -15.10
C ASP A 194 -3.11 2.03 -15.76
N ILE A 195 -3.29 2.62 -16.94
CA ILE A 195 -4.62 2.78 -17.57
C ILE A 195 -5.34 1.48 -17.93
N HIS A 196 -4.67 0.33 -17.84
CA HIS A 196 -5.20 -1.00 -18.14
C HIS A 196 -5.09 -2.01 -16.98
N TYR A 197 -4.80 -1.56 -15.75
CA TYR A 197 -4.70 -2.47 -14.60
C TYR A 197 -6.00 -3.23 -14.31
N ASP A 198 -7.14 -2.64 -14.61
CA ASP A 198 -8.46 -3.24 -14.46
C ASP A 198 -8.69 -4.41 -15.43
N GLU A 199 -8.13 -4.34 -16.62
CA GLU A 199 -8.11 -5.45 -17.57
C GLU A 199 -7.32 -6.64 -17.01
N MET A 200 -6.15 -6.40 -16.41
CA MET A 200 -5.35 -7.43 -15.75
C MET A 200 -6.15 -8.18 -14.69
N ILE A 201 -6.84 -7.45 -13.81
CA ILE A 201 -7.65 -8.05 -12.75
C ILE A 201 -8.79 -8.89 -13.35
N THR A 202 -9.47 -8.35 -14.36
CA THR A 202 -10.57 -9.03 -15.06
C THR A 202 -10.10 -10.29 -15.75
N GLU A 203 -8.98 -10.25 -16.48
CA GLU A 203 -8.37 -11.42 -17.13
C GLU A 203 -8.01 -12.50 -16.12
N ALA A 204 -7.38 -12.10 -15.00
CA ALA A 204 -6.97 -13.03 -13.94
C ALA A 204 -8.17 -13.75 -13.31
N CYS A 205 -9.25 -13.02 -13.00
CA CYS A 205 -10.48 -13.61 -12.46
C CYS A 205 -11.14 -14.53 -13.49
N THR A 206 -11.25 -14.11 -14.75
CA THR A 206 -11.86 -14.90 -15.82
C THR A 206 -11.10 -16.22 -16.09
N ALA A 207 -9.77 -16.19 -16.04
CA ALA A 207 -8.95 -17.39 -16.25
C ALA A 207 -9.09 -18.44 -15.13
N LEU A 208 -9.60 -18.02 -13.99
CA LEU A 208 -9.81 -18.87 -12.81
C LEU A 208 -11.30 -19.13 -12.54
N ASP A 209 -12.19 -18.63 -13.38
CA ASP A 209 -13.62 -18.98 -13.34
C ASP A 209 -13.81 -20.51 -13.45
N GLY A 210 -14.62 -21.08 -12.59
CA GLY A 210 -14.78 -22.54 -12.46
C GLY A 210 -13.63 -23.28 -11.76
N LYS A 211 -12.51 -22.60 -11.39
CA LYS A 211 -11.46 -23.13 -10.52
C LYS A 211 -11.53 -22.58 -9.11
N ILE A 212 -11.99 -21.34 -8.98
CA ILE A 212 -12.31 -20.66 -7.71
C ILE A 212 -13.83 -20.65 -7.57
N ASP A 213 -14.31 -21.07 -6.43
CA ASP A 213 -15.70 -20.84 -6.01
C ASP A 213 -15.74 -19.49 -5.28
N PHE A 214 -15.98 -18.41 -6.02
CA PHE A 214 -16.00 -17.05 -5.50
C PHE A 214 -17.12 -16.82 -4.47
N SER A 215 -18.17 -17.68 -4.46
CA SER A 215 -19.23 -17.56 -3.47
C SER A 215 -18.78 -17.76 -2.01
N LYS A 216 -17.63 -18.40 -1.81
CA LYS A 216 -17.02 -18.63 -0.49
C LYS A 216 -16.32 -17.40 0.12
N TYR A 217 -16.18 -16.34 -0.65
CA TYR A 217 -15.44 -15.11 -0.28
C TYR A 217 -16.36 -13.90 -0.10
N ASP A 218 -17.64 -14.13 0.14
CA ASP A 218 -18.64 -13.14 0.54
C ASP A 218 -19.07 -13.48 1.98
N SER A 219 -18.28 -13.05 2.95
CA SER A 219 -18.46 -13.42 4.36
C SER A 219 -19.62 -12.68 5.04
N ASN A 220 -19.99 -11.51 4.54
CA ASN A 220 -21.07 -10.68 5.06
C ASN A 220 -22.41 -10.89 4.34
N GLY A 221 -22.43 -11.62 3.21
CA GLY A 221 -23.63 -11.97 2.46
C GLY A 221 -24.21 -10.81 1.64
N ASP A 222 -23.45 -9.78 1.32
CA ASP A 222 -23.91 -8.60 0.58
C ASP A 222 -23.95 -8.80 -0.96
N GLY A 223 -23.45 -9.92 -1.44
CA GLY A 223 -23.41 -10.28 -2.86
C GLY A 223 -22.13 -9.86 -3.58
N ASP A 224 -21.19 -9.30 -2.86
CA ASP A 224 -19.88 -8.94 -3.37
C ASP A 224 -18.79 -9.87 -2.77
N VAL A 225 -17.74 -10.15 -3.52
CA VAL A 225 -16.53 -10.80 -3.00
C VAL A 225 -15.81 -9.82 -2.07
N ASP A 226 -15.49 -10.26 -0.85
CA ASP A 226 -14.87 -9.39 0.16
C ASP A 226 -13.58 -8.72 -0.34
N LEU A 227 -12.71 -9.50 -1.04
CA LEU A 227 -11.47 -8.99 -1.62
C LEU A 227 -10.90 -9.97 -2.66
N VAL A 228 -10.45 -9.42 -3.80
CA VAL A 228 -9.52 -10.07 -4.71
C VAL A 228 -8.20 -9.30 -4.67
N TYR A 229 -7.10 -9.99 -4.44
CA TYR A 229 -5.78 -9.41 -4.36
C TYR A 229 -4.88 -9.98 -5.46
N ILE A 230 -4.20 -9.12 -6.21
CA ILE A 230 -3.26 -9.53 -7.25
C ILE A 230 -1.83 -9.37 -6.73
N ILE A 231 -1.02 -10.41 -6.89
CA ILE A 231 0.44 -10.30 -6.79
C ILE A 231 1.00 -10.57 -8.18
N TYR A 232 1.62 -9.56 -8.78
CA TYR A 232 2.16 -9.67 -10.12
C TYR A 232 3.68 -9.85 -10.12
N ALA A 233 4.18 -10.58 -11.12
CA ALA A 233 5.59 -10.86 -11.32
C ALA A 233 6.39 -9.58 -11.63
N GLY A 234 7.61 -9.47 -11.11
CA GLY A 234 8.52 -8.37 -11.39
C GLY A 234 8.47 -7.24 -10.38
N TYR A 235 8.90 -6.05 -10.80
CA TYR A 235 9.06 -4.85 -9.96
C TYR A 235 7.90 -3.87 -10.13
N GLY A 236 7.59 -3.09 -9.08
CA GLY A 236 6.59 -2.03 -9.10
C GLY A 236 7.14 -0.67 -9.52
N GLU A 237 6.28 0.22 -10.03
CA GLU A 237 6.64 1.60 -10.40
C GLU A 237 7.01 2.46 -9.20
N ASN A 238 6.52 2.12 -8.00
CA ASN A 238 6.86 2.79 -6.74
C ASN A 238 8.34 2.67 -6.35
N LEU A 239 9.07 1.74 -6.96
CA LEU A 239 10.50 1.54 -6.72
C LEU A 239 11.33 2.46 -7.60
N SER A 240 12.16 3.30 -6.99
CA SER A 240 12.99 4.27 -7.72
C SER A 240 13.83 3.61 -8.82
N GLY A 241 13.93 4.27 -10.01
CA GLY A 241 14.69 3.82 -11.17
C GLY A 241 14.12 2.60 -11.90
N ASN A 242 12.88 2.21 -11.61
CA ASN A 242 12.15 1.26 -12.42
C ASN A 242 11.44 1.93 -13.60
N SER A 243 10.98 1.14 -14.57
CA SER A 243 10.26 1.70 -15.72
C SER A 243 8.97 2.43 -15.27
N PRO A 244 8.68 3.61 -15.83
CA PRO A 244 7.43 4.32 -15.54
C PRO A 244 6.19 3.65 -16.13
N ASN A 245 6.35 2.58 -16.90
CA ASN A 245 5.26 1.75 -17.44
C ASN A 245 5.15 0.40 -16.72
N THR A 246 5.72 0.25 -15.54
CA THR A 246 5.38 -0.84 -14.63
C THR A 246 4.22 -0.42 -13.74
N ILE A 247 3.55 -1.38 -13.11
CA ILE A 247 2.33 -1.10 -12.35
C ILE A 247 2.69 -0.55 -10.97
N TRP A 248 1.99 0.52 -10.55
CA TRP A 248 2.09 1.04 -9.19
C TRP A 248 1.25 0.17 -8.24
N PRO A 249 1.82 -0.34 -7.13
CA PRO A 249 1.06 -1.03 -6.10
C PRO A 249 -0.04 -0.14 -5.54
N LYS A 250 -1.25 -0.70 -5.44
CA LYS A 250 -2.43 0.06 -5.04
C LYS A 250 -3.55 -0.85 -4.56
N SER A 251 -4.52 -0.26 -3.88
CA SER A 251 -5.78 -0.88 -3.54
C SER A 251 -6.97 0.04 -3.85
N GLY A 252 -8.16 -0.52 -3.94
CA GLY A 252 -9.32 0.30 -4.25
C GLY A 252 -10.56 -0.52 -4.59
N SER A 253 -11.49 0.13 -5.28
CA SER A 253 -12.71 -0.50 -5.74
C SER A 253 -13.00 -0.21 -7.21
N GLY A 254 -13.62 -1.19 -7.88
CA GLY A 254 -14.00 -1.14 -9.28
C GLY A 254 -15.10 -2.13 -9.57
N PHE A 255 -15.26 -2.52 -10.83
CA PHE A 255 -16.10 -3.64 -11.20
C PHE A 255 -15.33 -4.54 -12.17
N PHE A 256 -15.03 -5.77 -11.74
CA PHE A 256 -14.15 -6.71 -12.47
C PHE A 256 -14.88 -7.99 -12.89
N GLY A 257 -16.21 -7.96 -12.89
CA GLY A 257 -17.05 -9.08 -13.31
C GLY A 257 -17.94 -9.64 -12.21
N THR A 258 -18.69 -10.68 -12.58
CA THR A 258 -19.56 -11.45 -11.68
C THR A 258 -19.29 -12.93 -11.90
N TYR A 259 -18.88 -13.62 -10.86
CA TYR A 259 -18.49 -15.03 -10.88
C TYR A 259 -19.23 -15.75 -9.74
N ASP A 260 -19.78 -16.93 -9.97
CA ASP A 260 -20.59 -17.70 -9.00
C ASP A 260 -21.71 -16.88 -8.33
N GLY A 261 -22.28 -15.91 -9.07
CA GLY A 261 -23.31 -15.00 -8.58
C GLY A 261 -22.81 -13.86 -7.67
N LYS A 262 -21.50 -13.72 -7.47
CA LYS A 262 -20.86 -12.68 -6.67
C LYS A 262 -20.12 -11.67 -7.55
N LYS A 263 -20.20 -10.39 -7.21
CA LYS A 263 -19.51 -9.32 -7.92
C LYS A 263 -18.12 -9.12 -7.32
N ILE A 264 -17.12 -8.95 -8.18
CA ILE A 264 -15.78 -8.53 -7.74
C ILE A 264 -15.70 -7.03 -7.85
N LYS A 265 -15.54 -6.36 -6.73
CA LYS A 265 -15.48 -4.89 -6.65
C LYS A 265 -14.26 -4.36 -5.93
N ARG A 266 -13.78 -5.04 -4.89
CA ARG A 266 -12.64 -4.59 -4.09
C ARG A 266 -11.39 -5.33 -4.50
N TYR A 267 -10.30 -4.60 -4.67
CA TYR A 267 -9.02 -5.16 -5.11
C TYR A 267 -7.84 -4.59 -4.33
N GLY A 268 -6.73 -5.33 -4.35
CA GLY A 268 -5.38 -4.85 -4.08
C GLY A 268 -4.43 -5.39 -5.14
N VAL A 269 -3.32 -4.69 -5.37
CA VAL A 269 -2.31 -5.05 -6.38
C VAL A 269 -0.92 -4.78 -5.83
N ASN A 270 -0.06 -5.81 -5.77
CA ASN A 270 1.34 -5.70 -5.35
C ASN A 270 2.29 -6.42 -6.29
N ASN A 271 3.54 -5.98 -6.29
CA ASN A 271 4.63 -6.57 -7.06
C ASN A 271 5.37 -7.67 -6.28
N GLU A 272 5.97 -8.61 -7.04
CA GLU A 272 6.81 -9.69 -6.50
C GLU A 272 8.13 -9.20 -5.92
N LEU A 273 8.84 -8.33 -6.65
CA LEU A 273 10.25 -8.06 -6.43
C LEU A 273 10.53 -6.70 -5.79
N ASN A 274 11.60 -6.68 -4.99
CA ASN A 274 12.23 -5.46 -4.51
C ASN A 274 13.72 -5.47 -4.87
N TYR A 275 14.36 -4.29 -4.80
CA TYR A 275 15.80 -4.14 -4.90
C TYR A 275 16.45 -4.06 -3.52
N SER A 276 17.71 -4.50 -3.43
CA SER A 276 18.55 -3.99 -2.35
C SER A 276 18.87 -2.52 -2.64
N PRO A 277 18.61 -1.58 -1.73
CA PRO A 277 18.89 -0.17 -1.95
C PRO A 277 20.36 0.12 -2.33
N THR A 278 21.28 -0.68 -1.78
CA THR A 278 22.72 -0.55 -2.05
C THR A 278 23.18 -1.26 -3.33
N LYS A 279 22.35 -2.17 -3.90
CA LYS A 279 22.72 -3.04 -5.03
C LYS A 279 21.79 -2.95 -6.22
N LYS A 280 20.93 -1.95 -6.24
CA LYS A 280 19.91 -1.73 -7.24
C LYS A 280 20.44 -1.70 -8.67
N PHE A 281 21.61 -1.11 -8.86
CA PHE A 281 22.24 -0.92 -10.17
C PHE A 281 23.39 -1.90 -10.46
N GLU A 282 23.58 -2.94 -9.62
CA GLU A 282 24.51 -4.01 -9.92
C GLU A 282 23.99 -4.85 -11.11
N ALA A 283 24.88 -5.27 -11.99
CA ALA A 283 24.54 -6.12 -13.13
C ALA A 283 25.02 -7.57 -12.89
N PRO A 284 24.14 -8.59 -12.89
CA PRO A 284 22.68 -8.49 -13.00
C PRO A 284 22.06 -7.87 -11.74
N PRO A 285 20.87 -7.22 -11.86
CA PRO A 285 20.19 -6.65 -10.72
C PRO A 285 20.00 -7.68 -9.61
N TYR A 286 20.30 -7.28 -8.38
CA TYR A 286 20.11 -8.14 -7.22
C TYR A 286 18.62 -8.26 -6.91
N LYS A 287 18.02 -9.36 -7.34
CA LYS A 287 16.60 -9.67 -7.15
C LYS A 287 16.35 -10.25 -5.78
N ARG A 288 15.30 -9.79 -5.13
CA ARG A 288 14.77 -10.40 -3.90
C ARG A 288 13.24 -10.26 -3.89
N ILE A 289 12.59 -11.17 -3.18
CA ILE A 289 11.14 -11.04 -2.95
C ILE A 289 10.86 -9.76 -2.16
N ASN A 290 9.76 -9.10 -2.46
CA ASN A 290 9.35 -7.90 -1.72
C ASN A 290 9.11 -8.24 -0.24
N GLY A 291 9.29 -7.26 0.64
CA GLY A 291 8.89 -7.39 2.03
C GLY A 291 7.37 -7.31 2.19
N ILE A 292 6.86 -7.84 3.30
CA ILE A 292 5.42 -7.83 3.59
C ILE A 292 4.86 -6.42 3.83
N GLY A 293 5.72 -5.42 4.08
CA GLY A 293 5.31 -4.08 4.47
C GLY A 293 4.40 -3.43 3.46
N LEU A 294 4.75 -3.52 2.18
CA LEU A 294 3.94 -2.99 1.09
C LEU A 294 2.55 -3.65 1.03
N PHE A 295 2.50 -4.98 1.16
CA PHE A 295 1.22 -5.69 1.22
C PHE A 295 0.40 -5.30 2.45
N CYS A 296 1.04 -5.17 3.61
CA CYS A 296 0.36 -4.77 4.84
C CYS A 296 -0.26 -3.37 4.72
N HIS A 297 0.44 -2.42 4.08
CA HIS A 297 -0.06 -1.08 3.80
C HIS A 297 -1.30 -1.14 2.88
N GLU A 298 -1.19 -1.72 1.70
CA GLU A 298 -2.30 -1.80 0.73
C GLU A 298 -3.49 -2.58 1.27
N PHE A 299 -3.23 -3.67 1.99
CA PHE A 299 -4.30 -4.43 2.63
C PHE A 299 -4.99 -3.64 3.74
N SER A 300 -4.28 -2.76 4.45
CA SER A 300 -4.87 -1.87 5.47
C SER A 300 -5.88 -0.89 4.89
N HIS A 301 -5.69 -0.44 3.65
CA HIS A 301 -6.71 0.33 2.95
C HIS A 301 -8.00 -0.47 2.72
N THR A 302 -7.88 -1.75 2.44
CA THR A 302 -9.06 -2.63 2.30
C THR A 302 -9.80 -2.83 3.62
N LEU A 303 -9.15 -2.58 4.76
CA LEU A 303 -9.74 -2.54 6.10
C LEU A 303 -10.34 -1.17 6.45
N GLY A 304 -10.09 -0.13 5.65
CA GLY A 304 -10.64 1.21 5.80
C GLY A 304 -9.69 2.27 6.38
N LEU A 305 -8.41 1.99 6.54
CA LEU A 305 -7.41 3.01 6.90
C LEU A 305 -7.04 3.84 5.68
N PRO A 306 -6.98 5.17 5.81
CA PRO A 306 -6.47 6.04 4.76
C PRO A 306 -4.95 6.14 4.82
N ASP A 307 -4.34 6.73 3.78
CA ASP A 307 -2.96 7.20 3.85
C ASP A 307 -2.77 8.24 4.96
N MET A 308 -1.70 8.11 5.71
CA MET A 308 -1.29 9.03 6.76
C MET A 308 -0.12 9.92 6.35
N TYR A 309 0.51 9.65 5.20
CA TYR A 309 1.49 10.57 4.62
C TYR A 309 0.82 11.83 4.07
N PRO A 310 1.58 12.95 3.97
CA PRO A 310 1.04 14.18 3.47
C PRO A 310 0.56 14.05 2.03
N ILE A 311 -0.73 14.22 1.82
CA ILE A 311 -1.33 14.34 0.48
C ILE A 311 -1.23 15.78 -0.07
N ASN A 312 -0.65 16.70 0.69
CA ASN A 312 -0.18 17.99 0.24
C ASN A 312 1.29 17.84 -0.18
N GLU A 313 1.58 17.92 -1.47
CA GLU A 313 2.90 17.69 -2.03
C GLU A 313 3.96 18.65 -1.47
N GLU A 314 3.59 19.86 -1.05
CA GLU A 314 4.50 20.77 -0.38
C GLU A 314 4.97 20.21 0.98
N ALA A 315 4.09 19.51 1.69
CA ALA A 315 4.44 18.89 2.96
C ALA A 315 5.24 17.58 2.79
N GLN A 316 5.07 16.85 1.68
CA GLN A 316 5.87 15.65 1.40
C GLN A 316 7.38 15.93 1.33
N VAL A 317 7.76 17.14 0.95
CA VAL A 317 9.18 17.56 0.90
C VAL A 317 9.73 17.89 2.29
N ASP A 318 8.86 18.41 3.16
CA ASP A 318 9.22 18.86 4.52
C ASP A 318 9.15 17.75 5.57
N ASN A 319 8.46 16.68 5.25
CA ASN A 319 8.31 15.52 6.12
C ASN A 319 7.73 15.87 7.51
N GLN A 320 6.52 16.40 7.52
CA GLN A 320 5.86 16.92 8.73
C GLN A 320 4.96 15.90 9.46
N GLU A 321 4.88 14.65 8.95
CA GLU A 321 3.95 13.63 9.44
C GLU A 321 4.67 12.53 10.24
N MET A 322 4.10 11.32 10.27
CA MET A 322 4.60 10.22 11.10
C MET A 322 5.79 9.47 10.49
N GLU A 323 5.98 9.57 9.17
CA GLU A 323 7.05 8.88 8.44
C GLU A 323 7.12 7.39 8.72
N TYR A 324 8.32 6.92 9.09
CA TYR A 324 8.56 5.51 9.44
C TYR A 324 7.92 5.07 10.78
N TRP A 325 7.23 5.96 11.51
CA TRP A 325 6.54 5.61 12.76
C TRP A 325 5.09 5.13 12.56
N ASP A 326 4.62 5.14 11.32
CA ASP A 326 3.26 4.76 10.95
C ASP A 326 3.28 3.91 9.68
N LEU A 327 2.56 2.76 9.67
CA LEU A 327 2.50 1.89 8.49
C LEU A 327 1.88 2.61 7.30
N MET A 328 0.86 3.42 7.54
CA MET A 328 0.10 4.13 6.49
C MET A 328 0.76 5.42 6.03
N ASP A 329 1.98 5.72 6.53
CA ASP A 329 2.83 6.80 6.03
C ASP A 329 4.07 6.23 5.32
N GLY A 330 5.15 5.92 6.01
CA GLY A 330 6.40 5.39 5.44
C GLY A 330 6.87 4.12 6.12
N GLY A 331 6.11 3.67 7.12
CA GLY A 331 6.45 2.50 7.93
C GLY A 331 6.44 1.18 7.18
N GLU A 332 5.78 1.11 6.02
CA GLU A 332 5.83 -0.03 5.11
C GLU A 332 7.23 -0.29 4.58
N TYR A 333 8.09 0.74 4.48
CA TYR A 333 9.49 0.61 4.02
C TYR A 333 10.48 0.30 5.12
N THR A 334 10.05 0.22 6.39
CA THR A 334 10.94 -0.11 7.51
C THR A 334 11.63 -1.45 7.26
N ASP A 335 12.96 -1.48 7.46
CA ASP A 335 13.81 -2.66 7.20
C ASP A 335 13.64 -3.19 5.76
N ASN A 336 13.54 -2.31 4.78
CA ASN A 336 13.23 -2.62 3.38
C ASN A 336 11.94 -3.45 3.22
N SER A 337 10.92 -3.11 3.96
CA SER A 337 9.60 -3.76 4.02
C SER A 337 9.58 -5.15 4.68
N TYR A 338 10.70 -5.67 5.20
CA TYR A 338 10.74 -7.00 5.83
C TYR A 338 10.24 -7.02 7.27
N THR A 339 10.37 -5.89 7.97
CA THR A 339 9.86 -5.70 9.33
C THR A 339 9.09 -4.39 9.36
N PRO A 340 7.89 -4.33 8.75
CA PRO A 340 7.11 -3.09 8.68
C PRO A 340 6.77 -2.59 10.09
N THR A 341 6.63 -1.29 10.20
CA THR A 341 6.20 -0.63 11.42
C THR A 341 4.87 -1.20 11.92
N PRO A 342 4.73 -1.51 13.21
CA PRO A 342 3.45 -1.94 13.76
C PRO A 342 2.41 -0.82 13.71
N TYR A 343 1.14 -1.18 13.66
CA TYR A 343 0.03 -0.25 13.80
C TYR A 343 0.20 0.61 15.05
N THR A 344 -0.05 1.88 14.89
CA THR A 344 -0.15 2.83 16.01
C THR A 344 -1.33 2.47 16.93
N PRO A 345 -1.33 2.89 18.19
CA PRO A 345 -2.50 2.74 19.04
C PRO A 345 -3.78 3.35 18.46
N TRP A 346 -3.67 4.44 17.68
CA TRP A 346 -4.83 5.04 17.02
C TRP A 346 -5.41 4.11 15.95
N GLU A 347 -4.57 3.52 15.09
CA GLU A 347 -5.00 2.57 14.08
C GLU A 347 -5.64 1.32 14.70
N LYS A 348 -5.01 0.75 15.74
CA LYS A 348 -5.57 -0.39 16.50
C LYS A 348 -6.93 -0.06 17.12
N ALA A 349 -7.09 1.15 17.68
CA ALA A 349 -8.35 1.60 18.25
C ALA A 349 -9.41 1.86 17.17
N THR A 350 -9.01 2.40 16.02
CA THR A 350 -9.87 2.60 14.85
C THR A 350 -10.39 1.26 14.30
N MET A 351 -9.57 0.20 14.33
CA MET A 351 -10.01 -1.16 14.03
C MET A 351 -10.87 -1.79 15.13
N GLY A 352 -11.06 -1.14 16.26
CA GLY A 352 -11.78 -1.70 17.41
C GLY A 352 -11.04 -2.80 18.16
N TRP A 353 -9.74 -2.98 17.90
CA TRP A 353 -8.94 -4.03 18.55
C TRP A 353 -8.49 -3.64 19.96
N ILE A 354 -8.34 -2.36 20.23
CA ILE A 354 -7.99 -1.84 21.58
C ILE A 354 -8.85 -0.62 21.94
N THR A 355 -8.86 -0.29 23.22
CA THR A 355 -9.32 1.01 23.73
C THR A 355 -8.13 1.77 24.29
N ILE A 356 -7.96 3.04 23.92
CA ILE A 356 -6.91 3.90 24.47
C ILE A 356 -7.48 4.63 25.68
N ASP A 357 -6.90 4.40 26.85
CA ASP A 357 -7.30 5.08 28.07
C ASP A 357 -7.13 6.59 27.98
N LYS A 358 -8.11 7.33 28.50
CA LYS A 358 -8.07 8.79 28.58
C LYS A 358 -7.38 9.22 29.88
N LEU A 359 -6.40 10.10 29.76
CA LEU A 359 -5.83 10.78 30.92
C LEU A 359 -6.81 11.86 31.41
N THR A 360 -7.27 11.68 32.63
CA THR A 360 -8.14 12.64 33.32
C THR A 360 -7.52 13.08 34.65
N GLY A 361 -7.35 14.39 34.84
CA GLY A 361 -6.74 14.97 36.04
C GLY A 361 -5.24 14.66 36.16
N ASP A 362 -4.67 15.09 37.28
CA ASP A 362 -3.26 14.90 37.59
C ASP A 362 -3.01 13.51 38.17
N ARG A 363 -2.32 12.66 37.44
CA ARG A 363 -1.92 11.34 37.89
C ARG A 363 -0.61 10.88 37.23
N ASN A 364 0.14 10.05 37.90
CA ASN A 364 1.28 9.35 37.33
C ASN A 364 0.77 8.11 36.58
N VAL A 365 1.23 7.92 35.33
CA VAL A 365 0.93 6.75 34.51
C VAL A 365 2.24 6.12 34.06
N THR A 366 2.35 4.81 34.21
CA THR A 366 3.46 4.04 33.65
C THR A 366 2.94 3.24 32.44
N LEU A 367 3.52 3.48 31.28
CA LEU A 367 3.20 2.75 30.06
C LEU A 367 4.26 1.70 29.78
N GLN A 368 3.83 0.45 29.61
CA GLN A 368 4.69 -0.62 29.11
C GLN A 368 4.89 -0.47 27.60
N HIS A 369 5.79 -1.28 27.02
CA HIS A 369 5.94 -1.31 25.55
C HIS A 369 4.61 -1.53 24.86
N ASP A 370 4.36 -0.75 23.80
CA ASP A 370 3.15 -0.75 22.98
C ASP A 370 1.85 -0.33 23.72
N GLN A 371 1.98 0.24 24.92
CA GLN A 371 0.87 0.86 25.61
C GLN A 371 0.80 2.35 25.34
N ALA A 372 -0.42 2.88 25.33
CA ALA A 372 -0.67 4.29 25.09
C ALA A 372 -1.74 4.86 26.01
N ILE A 373 -1.73 6.17 26.16
CA ILE A 373 -2.75 6.97 26.79
C ILE A 373 -3.07 8.19 25.93
N LYS A 374 -4.34 8.62 25.91
CA LYS A 374 -4.74 9.81 25.15
C LYS A 374 -5.10 10.98 26.06
N VAL A 375 -4.80 12.18 25.58
CA VAL A 375 -5.21 13.46 26.19
C VAL A 375 -6.04 14.21 25.18
N GLU A 376 -7.27 14.57 25.56
CA GLU A 376 -8.17 15.33 24.69
C GLU A 376 -7.60 16.71 24.36
N GLY A 377 -7.71 17.11 23.12
CA GLY A 377 -7.38 18.45 22.65
C GLY A 377 -8.52 19.44 22.85
N ASN A 378 -8.26 20.71 22.53
CA ASN A 378 -9.25 21.79 22.66
C ASN A 378 -10.26 21.82 21.50
N LYS A 379 -10.09 21.00 20.48
CA LYS A 379 -10.99 20.88 19.33
C LYS A 379 -11.65 19.51 19.33
N GLU A 380 -12.88 19.46 18.89
CA GLU A 380 -13.59 18.22 18.63
C GLU A 380 -12.76 17.32 17.71
N ASN A 381 -12.69 16.02 18.02
CA ASN A 381 -11.91 15.00 17.30
C ASN A 381 -10.38 15.27 17.22
N SER A 382 -9.85 16.08 18.13
CA SER A 382 -8.41 16.32 18.26
C SER A 382 -7.93 15.86 19.63
N HIS A 383 -6.93 14.98 19.64
CA HIS A 383 -6.31 14.49 20.87
C HIS A 383 -4.84 14.19 20.64
N PHE A 384 -4.08 14.14 21.74
CA PHE A 384 -2.70 13.69 21.74
C PHE A 384 -2.63 12.26 22.24
N ILE A 385 -1.81 11.45 21.62
CA ILE A 385 -1.50 10.10 22.06
C ILE A 385 -0.05 10.07 22.52
N PHE A 386 0.16 9.50 23.72
CA PHE A 386 1.45 9.22 24.30
C PHE A 386 1.64 7.70 24.25
N HIS A 387 2.58 7.24 23.43
CA HIS A 387 2.82 5.84 23.12
C HIS A 387 4.23 5.44 23.50
N ASN A 388 4.39 4.41 24.33
CA ASN A 388 5.71 3.90 24.69
C ASN A 388 6.14 2.81 23.69
N ILE A 389 7.13 3.14 22.86
CA ILE A 389 7.73 2.23 21.89
C ILE A 389 9.10 1.78 22.40
N GLN A 390 9.36 0.47 22.34
CA GLN A 390 10.67 -0.12 22.58
C GLN A 390 11.06 -0.96 21.36
N ASN A 391 12.36 -1.07 21.06
CA ASN A 391 12.85 -1.85 19.91
C ASN A 391 12.68 -3.37 20.13
N LYS A 392 11.43 -3.83 20.14
CA LYS A 392 11.03 -5.23 20.37
C LYS A 392 9.98 -5.67 19.36
N GLY A 393 9.98 -6.96 19.00
CA GLY A 393 9.02 -7.52 18.06
C GLY A 393 9.02 -6.75 16.74
N TRP A 394 7.86 -6.37 16.24
CA TRP A 394 7.72 -5.60 15.01
C TRP A 394 8.36 -4.20 15.09
N SER A 395 8.54 -3.63 16.29
CA SER A 395 9.23 -2.35 16.47
C SER A 395 10.77 -2.49 16.49
N SER A 396 11.33 -3.69 16.34
CA SER A 396 12.77 -3.95 16.51
C SER A 396 13.67 -3.21 15.50
N LYS A 397 13.10 -2.76 14.38
CA LYS A 397 13.82 -2.06 13.30
C LYS A 397 13.49 -0.57 13.20
N LEU A 398 12.66 -0.06 14.09
CA LEU A 398 12.42 1.37 14.17
C LEU A 398 13.71 2.12 14.53
N MET A 399 13.83 3.34 14.01
CA MET A 399 15.01 4.19 14.13
C MET A 399 15.28 4.69 15.54
N GLY A 400 14.30 4.51 16.46
CA GLY A 400 14.39 4.96 17.84
C GLY A 400 13.43 4.22 18.76
N HIS A 401 13.46 4.58 20.04
CA HIS A 401 12.57 4.04 21.07
C HIS A 401 12.32 5.09 22.17
N GLY A 402 11.30 4.88 22.96
CA GLY A 402 10.90 5.78 24.06
C GLY A 402 9.46 6.24 23.92
N MET A 403 9.19 7.46 24.35
CA MET A 403 7.86 8.05 24.30
C MET A 403 7.67 8.76 22.96
N LEU A 404 6.83 8.18 22.10
CA LEU A 404 6.32 8.85 20.90
C LEU A 404 5.06 9.65 21.29
N VAL A 405 5.04 10.94 20.95
CA VAL A 405 3.87 11.80 21.15
C VAL A 405 3.44 12.34 19.82
N TYR A 406 2.19 12.07 19.45
CA TYR A 406 1.62 12.57 18.21
C TYR A 406 0.20 13.08 18.42
N ARG A 407 -0.22 13.95 17.55
CA ARG A 407 -1.56 14.53 17.56
C ARG A 407 -2.40 13.87 16.48
N VAL A 408 -3.57 13.39 16.89
CA VAL A 408 -4.62 12.98 15.97
C VAL A 408 -5.56 14.16 15.75
N ASN A 409 -5.84 14.47 14.49
CA ASN A 409 -6.80 15.47 14.07
C ASN A 409 -7.61 14.92 12.89
N TYR A 410 -8.32 13.83 13.15
CA TYR A 410 -9.08 13.12 12.13
C TYR A 410 -10.54 13.61 12.11
N PRO A 411 -11.11 13.97 10.95
CA PRO A 411 -12.41 14.62 10.86
C PRO A 411 -13.60 13.69 11.17
N TYR A 412 -13.37 12.39 11.35
CA TYR A 412 -14.43 11.42 11.63
C TYR A 412 -14.43 11.01 13.10
N SER A 413 -15.60 11.15 13.73
CA SER A 413 -15.83 10.93 15.16
C SER A 413 -16.09 9.47 15.56
N SER A 414 -15.71 8.50 14.75
CA SER A 414 -16.07 7.09 14.93
C SER A 414 -14.93 6.24 15.52
N VAL A 415 -14.21 6.79 16.49
CA VAL A 415 -13.34 6.02 17.38
C VAL A 415 -13.58 6.39 18.83
#